data_253611ed86546be7cffe1fbfafdbbdcc
#
_entry.id   253611ed86546be7cffe1fbfafdbbdcc
#
_cell.length_a   1.000
_cell.length_b   1.000
_cell.length_c   1.000
_cell.angle_alpha   90.00
_cell.angle_beta   90.00
_cell.angle_gamma   90.00
#
_symmetry.space_group_name_H-M   'P 1'
#
loop_
_entity.id
_entity.type
_entity.pdbx_description
1 polymer ?
#
loop_
_entity_poly.entity_id
_entity_poly.type
_entity_poly.pdbx_seq_one_letter_code
_entity_poly.pdbx_strand_id
1 'polypeptide(L)'
;MLAIEESQKLTLSSLPSLSLFTGTDQGQFEVMKSQVLKQIGYDSADLNFAYFDMKEVVYKDVELELVSLPFFADEKIVILDHFVDITTAKKRFLTDDELKSFEEYLDNPSPTTKLLIFAEGKLDSKRRLVKLLKRDAHVFDAVEAKEQELRQYFQKWSQKEDLQFANHSFENLLIKSI
;
A
#
# COMPACT_ATOMS: atom_id res chain seq x y z
N MET A 1 8.61 11.27 10.62
CA MET A 1 8.08 11.61 9.28
C MET A 1 6.75 10.89 9.08
N LEU A 2 5.77 11.56 8.51
CA LEU A 2 4.49 10.94 8.19
C LEU A 2 4.68 9.89 7.09
N ALA A 3 3.91 8.81 7.14
CA ALA A 3 3.91 7.79 6.08
C ALA A 3 3.57 8.39 4.71
N ILE A 4 2.67 9.39 4.68
CA ILE A 4 2.36 10.15 3.46
C ILE A 4 3.62 10.82 2.89
N GLU A 5 4.41 11.49 3.74
CA GLU A 5 5.63 12.18 3.29
C GLU A 5 6.68 11.19 2.79
N GLU A 6 6.84 10.10 3.52
CA GLU A 6 7.79 9.05 3.17
C GLU A 6 7.42 8.39 1.85
N SER A 7 6.14 8.06 1.67
CA SER A 7 5.64 7.43 0.45
C SER A 7 5.68 8.35 -0.77
N GLN A 8 5.67 9.66 -0.58
CA GLN A 8 5.81 10.63 -1.68
C GLN A 8 7.15 10.53 -2.40
N LYS A 9 8.15 9.98 -1.76
CA LYS A 9 9.49 9.82 -2.36
C LYS A 9 9.56 8.61 -3.29
N LEU A 10 8.56 7.75 -3.29
CA LEU A 10 8.54 6.57 -4.13
C LEU A 10 8.33 6.94 -5.59
N THR A 11 9.14 6.35 -6.44
CA THR A 11 8.99 6.38 -7.90
C THR A 11 9.03 4.94 -8.41
N LEU A 12 8.68 4.73 -9.67
CA LEU A 12 8.74 3.40 -10.26
C LEU A 12 10.15 2.79 -10.14
N SER A 13 11.18 3.60 -10.35
CA SER A 13 12.57 3.14 -10.29
C SER A 13 13.08 2.90 -8.87
N SER A 14 12.54 3.60 -7.86
CA SER A 14 12.96 3.48 -6.46
C SER A 14 12.06 2.58 -5.63
N LEU A 15 11.01 2.01 -6.23
CA LEU A 15 10.06 1.16 -5.54
C LEU A 15 10.74 -0.09 -4.98
N PRO A 16 10.62 -0.37 -3.67
CA PRO A 16 11.16 -1.61 -3.12
C PRO A 16 10.51 -2.85 -3.72
N SER A 17 11.19 -3.99 -3.65
CA SER A 17 10.65 -5.26 -4.15
C SER A 17 9.40 -5.70 -3.40
N LEU A 18 9.26 -5.31 -2.13
CA LEU A 18 8.08 -5.59 -1.32
C LEU A 18 7.75 -4.36 -0.48
N SER A 19 6.55 -3.81 -0.65
CA SER A 19 6.07 -2.64 0.09
C SER A 19 4.72 -2.95 0.74
N LEU A 20 4.58 -2.56 2.00
CA LEU A 20 3.35 -2.71 2.76
C LEU A 20 2.85 -1.35 3.21
N PHE A 21 1.65 -0.99 2.77
CA PHE A 21 0.97 0.24 3.14
C PHE A 21 -0.19 -0.12 4.07
N THR A 22 -0.16 0.39 5.29
CA THR A 22 -1.14 0.06 6.33
C THR A 22 -1.46 1.30 7.17
N GLY A 23 -2.27 1.14 8.18
CA GLY A 23 -2.54 2.19 9.16
C GLY A 23 -4.01 2.35 9.50
N THR A 24 -4.24 2.92 10.68
CA THR A 24 -5.58 3.12 11.26
C THR A 24 -6.17 4.49 10.93
N ASP A 25 -5.35 5.43 10.48
CA ASP A 25 -5.84 6.74 10.03
C ASP A 25 -6.35 6.62 8.59
N GLN A 26 -7.65 6.48 8.44
CA GLN A 26 -8.29 6.27 7.16
C GLN A 26 -8.02 7.38 6.16
N GLY A 27 -8.07 8.62 6.60
CA GLY A 27 -7.82 9.78 5.73
C GLY A 27 -6.41 9.80 5.18
N GLN A 28 -5.41 9.60 6.03
CA GLN A 28 -4.02 9.50 5.61
C GLN A 28 -3.78 8.29 4.71
N PHE A 29 -4.36 7.15 5.04
CA PHE A 29 -4.21 5.93 4.26
C PHE A 29 -4.70 6.11 2.83
N GLU A 30 -5.89 6.69 2.65
CA GLU A 30 -6.46 6.91 1.31
C GLU A 30 -5.63 7.90 0.48
N VAL A 31 -5.13 8.97 1.10
CA VAL A 31 -4.24 9.93 0.43
C VAL A 31 -2.94 9.25 0.02
N MET A 32 -2.34 8.50 0.93
CA MET A 32 -1.10 7.75 0.67
C MET A 32 -1.27 6.77 -0.49
N LYS A 33 -2.32 5.97 -0.48
CA LYS A 33 -2.61 5.00 -1.54
C LYS A 33 -2.77 5.68 -2.89
N SER A 34 -3.61 6.73 -2.95
CA SER A 34 -3.84 7.48 -4.18
C SER A 34 -2.55 8.06 -4.75
N GLN A 35 -1.72 8.65 -3.89
CA GLN A 35 -0.45 9.25 -4.30
C GLN A 35 0.54 8.20 -4.82
N VAL A 36 0.67 7.09 -4.14
CA VAL A 36 1.59 6.02 -4.54
C VAL A 36 1.21 5.48 -5.91
N LEU A 37 -0.06 5.17 -6.14
CA LEU A 37 -0.53 4.67 -7.42
C LEU A 37 -0.25 5.67 -8.56
N LYS A 38 -0.45 6.94 -8.30
CA LYS A 38 -0.14 8.00 -9.27
C LYS A 38 1.36 8.10 -9.56
N GLN A 39 2.18 8.07 -8.52
CA GLN A 39 3.64 8.24 -8.63
C GLN A 39 4.31 7.09 -9.38
N ILE A 40 3.82 5.88 -9.22
CA ILE A 40 4.35 4.72 -9.96
C ILE A 40 3.77 4.59 -11.36
N GLY A 41 2.84 5.47 -11.74
CA GLY A 41 2.22 5.47 -13.05
C GLY A 41 1.23 4.33 -13.26
N TYR A 42 0.52 3.91 -12.21
CA TYR A 42 -0.45 2.83 -12.33
C TYR A 42 -1.51 3.14 -13.39
N ASP A 43 -1.69 2.20 -14.30
CA ASP A 43 -2.70 2.24 -15.35
C ASP A 43 -3.26 0.83 -15.53
N SER A 44 -4.58 0.68 -15.39
CA SER A 44 -5.26 -0.61 -15.51
C SER A 44 -5.13 -1.24 -16.90
N ALA A 45 -4.82 -0.45 -17.92
CA ALA A 45 -4.60 -0.92 -19.29
C ALA A 45 -3.15 -1.35 -19.55
N ASP A 46 -2.24 -1.04 -18.65
CA ASP A 46 -0.81 -1.37 -18.79
C ASP A 46 -0.56 -2.81 -18.31
N LEU A 47 -0.10 -3.68 -19.20
CA LEU A 47 0.16 -5.08 -18.91
C LEU A 47 1.32 -5.33 -17.95
N ASN A 48 2.11 -4.30 -17.62
CA ASN A 48 3.16 -4.39 -16.60
C ASN A 48 2.61 -4.28 -15.17
N PHE A 49 1.32 -3.93 -15.01
CA PHE A 49 0.64 -3.87 -13.73
C PHE A 49 -0.43 -4.96 -13.65
N ALA A 50 -0.50 -5.63 -12.51
CA ALA A 50 -1.59 -6.51 -12.15
C ALA A 50 -2.20 -6.04 -10.84
N TYR A 51 -3.50 -5.79 -10.83
CA TYR A 51 -4.23 -5.29 -9.66
C TYR A 51 -5.26 -6.33 -9.22
N PHE A 52 -5.23 -6.67 -7.93
CA PHE A 52 -6.19 -7.58 -7.32
C PHE A 52 -6.84 -6.95 -6.10
N ASP A 53 -8.18 -7.01 -6.07
CA ASP A 53 -8.94 -6.71 -4.86
C ASP A 53 -9.04 -7.99 -4.03
N MET A 54 -8.34 -8.03 -2.90
CA MET A 54 -8.23 -9.23 -2.07
C MET A 54 -9.54 -9.63 -1.37
N LYS A 55 -10.57 -8.78 -1.45
CA LYS A 55 -11.91 -9.12 -0.97
C LYS A 55 -12.72 -9.94 -1.98
N GLU A 56 -12.34 -9.92 -3.26
CA GLU A 56 -13.10 -10.52 -4.33
C GLU A 56 -12.29 -11.51 -5.17
N VAL A 57 -10.99 -11.60 -4.92
CA VAL A 57 -10.07 -12.33 -5.77
C VAL A 57 -10.24 -13.85 -5.64
N VAL A 58 -10.02 -14.55 -6.75
CA VAL A 58 -9.71 -15.98 -6.72
C VAL A 58 -8.21 -16.09 -6.50
N TYR A 59 -7.80 -16.62 -5.35
CA TYR A 59 -6.38 -16.60 -4.95
C TYR A 59 -5.46 -17.29 -5.97
N LYS A 60 -5.97 -18.30 -6.68
CA LYS A 60 -5.19 -18.97 -7.72
C LYS A 60 -4.68 -18.01 -8.80
N ASP A 61 -5.46 -16.99 -9.12
CA ASP A 61 -5.07 -15.98 -10.10
C ASP A 61 -3.92 -15.12 -9.57
N VAL A 62 -3.95 -14.77 -8.29
CA VAL A 62 -2.85 -14.05 -7.62
C VAL A 62 -1.58 -14.89 -7.66
N GLU A 63 -1.69 -16.14 -7.28
CA GLU A 63 -0.56 -17.09 -7.23
C GLU A 63 0.12 -17.22 -8.59
N LEU A 64 -0.66 -17.37 -9.64
CA LEU A 64 -0.15 -17.48 -11.01
C LEU A 64 0.56 -16.17 -11.44
N GLU A 65 -0.03 -15.04 -11.12
CA GLU A 65 0.54 -13.73 -11.49
C GLU A 65 1.86 -13.48 -10.76
N LEU A 66 1.96 -13.84 -9.48
CA LEU A 66 3.17 -13.63 -8.69
C LEU A 66 4.39 -14.37 -9.24
N VAL A 67 4.20 -15.52 -9.86
CA VAL A 67 5.29 -16.35 -10.38
C VAL A 67 5.52 -16.18 -11.88
N SER A 68 4.62 -15.52 -12.60
CA SER A 68 4.78 -15.30 -14.04
C SER A 68 5.81 -14.22 -14.35
N LEU A 69 6.44 -14.35 -15.52
CA LEU A 69 7.44 -13.37 -15.97
C LEU A 69 6.78 -12.14 -16.59
N PRO A 70 7.42 -10.96 -16.52
CA PRO A 70 6.91 -9.78 -17.21
C PRO A 70 6.98 -9.94 -18.73
N PHE A 71 6.02 -9.32 -19.45
CA PHE A 71 5.95 -9.43 -20.92
C PHE A 71 6.75 -8.36 -21.64
N PHE A 72 6.71 -7.11 -21.18
CA PHE A 72 7.20 -5.96 -21.94
C PHE A 72 8.24 -5.12 -21.20
N ALA A 73 8.59 -5.49 -19.98
CA ALA A 73 9.54 -4.78 -19.14
C ALA A 73 10.41 -5.78 -18.39
N ASP A 74 11.49 -5.30 -17.79
CA ASP A 74 12.36 -6.14 -16.96
C ASP A 74 11.71 -6.55 -15.65
N GLU A 75 10.74 -5.75 -15.19
CA GLU A 75 10.02 -5.99 -13.95
C GLU A 75 8.54 -5.71 -14.14
N LYS A 76 7.70 -6.39 -13.36
CA LYS A 76 6.28 -6.10 -13.28
C LYS A 76 5.89 -5.73 -11.85
N ILE A 77 4.73 -5.10 -11.71
CA ILE A 77 4.20 -4.66 -10.44
C ILE A 77 2.88 -5.36 -10.17
N VAL A 78 2.79 -6.04 -9.03
CA VAL A 78 1.56 -6.65 -8.55
C VAL A 78 1.06 -5.87 -7.35
N ILE A 79 -0.20 -5.43 -7.41
CA ILE A 79 -0.86 -4.66 -6.37
C ILE A 79 -1.94 -5.53 -5.74
N LEU A 80 -1.81 -5.79 -4.44
CA LEU A 80 -2.81 -6.50 -3.64
C LEU A 80 -3.51 -5.47 -2.75
N ASP A 81 -4.71 -5.08 -3.16
CA ASP A 81 -5.50 -4.07 -2.46
C ASP A 81 -6.51 -4.71 -1.52
N HIS A 82 -6.93 -3.98 -0.48
CA HIS A 82 -7.90 -4.44 0.51
C HIS A 82 -7.50 -5.77 1.17
N PHE A 83 -6.24 -5.92 1.52
CA PHE A 83 -5.72 -7.16 2.13
C PHE A 83 -6.03 -7.20 3.63
N VAL A 84 -7.33 -7.18 3.95
CA VAL A 84 -7.80 -7.11 5.34
C VAL A 84 -7.49 -8.36 6.16
N ASP A 85 -7.19 -9.48 5.51
CA ASP A 85 -6.87 -10.75 6.18
C ASP A 85 -5.60 -10.67 7.05
N ILE A 86 -4.73 -9.69 6.82
CA ILE A 86 -3.54 -9.48 7.64
C ILE A 86 -3.76 -8.47 8.77
N THR A 87 -4.97 -7.93 8.88
CA THR A 87 -5.35 -6.97 9.92
C THR A 87 -6.13 -7.64 11.04
N THR A 88 -6.45 -6.88 12.08
CA THR A 88 -7.29 -7.35 13.18
C THR A 88 -8.78 -7.43 12.83
N ALA A 89 -9.17 -7.11 11.60
CA ALA A 89 -10.55 -7.24 11.13
C ALA A 89 -11.01 -8.69 11.25
N LYS A 90 -12.28 -8.87 11.63
CA LYS A 90 -12.82 -10.22 11.88
C LYS A 90 -13.11 -11.00 10.62
N LYS A 91 -13.46 -10.31 9.54
CA LYS A 91 -13.83 -10.96 8.28
C LYS A 91 -12.59 -11.47 7.54
N ARG A 92 -12.66 -12.69 7.07
CA ARG A 92 -11.61 -13.33 6.28
C ARG A 92 -12.11 -13.59 4.87
N PHE A 93 -11.23 -13.42 3.89
CA PHE A 93 -11.52 -13.66 2.47
C PHE A 93 -10.68 -14.80 1.91
N LEU A 94 -9.51 -15.06 2.49
CA LEU A 94 -8.64 -16.17 2.09
C LEU A 94 -8.69 -17.30 3.10
N THR A 95 -8.50 -18.52 2.62
CA THR A 95 -8.36 -19.69 3.48
C THR A 95 -7.00 -19.71 4.16
N ASP A 96 -6.84 -20.52 5.21
CA ASP A 96 -5.55 -20.70 5.88
C ASP A 96 -4.50 -21.27 4.92
N ASP A 97 -4.90 -22.18 4.03
CA ASP A 97 -4.01 -22.75 3.04
C ASP A 97 -3.54 -21.71 2.01
N GLU A 98 -4.44 -20.82 1.61
CA GLU A 98 -4.10 -19.70 0.70
C GLU A 98 -3.13 -18.73 1.35
N LEU A 99 -3.36 -18.36 2.61
CA LEU A 99 -2.43 -17.52 3.36
C LEU A 99 -1.07 -18.19 3.52
N LYS A 100 -1.06 -19.49 3.78
CA LYS A 100 0.19 -20.26 3.88
C LYS A 100 0.93 -20.31 2.53
N SER A 101 0.23 -20.47 1.44
CA SER A 101 0.82 -20.41 0.10
C SER A 101 1.47 -19.05 -0.16
N PHE A 102 0.84 -17.96 0.28
CA PHE A 102 1.42 -16.63 0.16
C PHE A 102 2.68 -16.47 1.03
N GLU A 103 2.68 -17.01 2.25
CA GLU A 103 3.87 -17.05 3.10
C GLU A 103 5.03 -17.77 2.40
N GLU A 104 4.76 -18.89 1.76
CA GLU A 104 5.76 -19.67 1.00
C GLU A 104 6.32 -18.87 -0.18
N TYR A 105 5.47 -18.10 -0.87
CA TYR A 105 5.93 -17.20 -1.92
C TYR A 105 6.89 -16.15 -1.37
N LEU A 106 6.59 -15.55 -0.21
CA LEU A 106 7.44 -14.53 0.40
C LEU A 106 8.81 -15.07 0.82
N ASP A 107 8.93 -16.35 1.11
CA ASP A 107 10.21 -16.96 1.43
C ASP A 107 11.14 -17.09 0.20
N ASN A 108 10.57 -17.14 -1.01
CA ASN A 108 11.33 -17.18 -2.26
C ASN A 108 10.60 -16.40 -3.36
N PRO A 109 10.54 -15.06 -3.24
CA PRO A 109 9.78 -14.24 -4.17
C PRO A 109 10.44 -14.14 -5.54
N SER A 110 9.61 -13.90 -6.55
CA SER A 110 10.11 -13.67 -7.91
C SER A 110 10.96 -12.40 -7.97
N PRO A 111 12.20 -12.46 -8.49
CA PRO A 111 13.07 -11.30 -8.55
C PRO A 111 12.62 -10.23 -9.56
N THR A 112 11.70 -10.58 -10.46
CA THR A 112 11.19 -9.66 -11.49
C THR A 112 9.83 -9.07 -11.14
N THR A 113 9.32 -9.34 -9.93
CA THR A 113 8.03 -8.84 -9.46
C THR A 113 8.23 -7.91 -8.28
N LYS A 114 7.71 -6.68 -8.41
CA LYS A 114 7.58 -5.76 -7.28
C LYS A 114 6.16 -5.88 -6.75
N LEU A 115 6.04 -6.14 -5.45
CA LEU A 115 4.76 -6.40 -4.79
C LEU A 115 4.39 -5.25 -3.87
N LEU A 116 3.21 -4.67 -4.09
CA LEU A 116 2.62 -3.64 -3.24
C LEU A 116 1.38 -4.20 -2.57
N ILE A 117 1.35 -4.10 -1.24
CA ILE A 117 0.20 -4.55 -0.43
C ILE A 117 -0.41 -3.35 0.27
N PHE A 118 -1.71 -3.16 0.09
CA PHE A 118 -2.50 -2.16 0.80
C PHE A 118 -3.44 -2.85 1.78
N ALA A 119 -3.25 -2.58 3.06
CA ALA A 119 -4.04 -3.18 4.15
C ALA A 119 -4.39 -2.10 5.16
N GLU A 120 -5.53 -1.44 4.96
CA GLU A 120 -6.04 -0.45 5.89
C GLU A 120 -6.42 -1.09 7.22
N GLY A 121 -6.03 -0.46 8.31
CA GLY A 121 -6.34 -0.93 9.65
C GLY A 121 -5.09 -1.27 10.46
N LYS A 122 -5.30 -1.96 11.56
CA LYS A 122 -4.21 -2.41 12.43
C LYS A 122 -3.76 -3.81 12.01
N LEU A 123 -2.46 -3.99 11.78
CA LEU A 123 -1.90 -5.32 11.48
C LEU A 123 -2.05 -6.25 12.68
N ASP A 124 -2.41 -7.50 12.40
CA ASP A 124 -2.48 -8.55 13.43
C ASP A 124 -1.09 -9.16 13.66
N SER A 125 -0.35 -8.61 14.62
CA SER A 125 1.03 -8.98 14.89
C SER A 125 1.22 -10.42 15.38
N LYS A 126 0.13 -11.12 15.72
CA LYS A 126 0.17 -12.54 16.12
C LYS A 126 0.33 -13.46 14.92
N ARG A 127 -0.02 -13.00 13.73
CA ARG A 127 0.02 -13.82 12.52
C ARG A 127 1.44 -13.96 11.98
N ARG A 128 1.78 -15.16 11.57
CA ARG A 128 3.07 -15.44 10.93
C ARG A 128 3.29 -14.59 9.68
N LEU A 129 2.27 -14.45 8.84
CA LEU A 129 2.34 -13.65 7.62
C LEU A 129 2.70 -12.19 7.93
N VAL A 130 2.11 -11.60 8.97
CA VAL A 130 2.43 -10.23 9.38
C VAL A 130 3.87 -10.11 9.86
N LYS A 131 4.36 -11.10 10.59
CA LYS A 131 5.76 -11.12 11.04
C LYS A 131 6.73 -11.16 9.84
N LEU A 132 6.42 -11.97 8.84
CA LEU A 132 7.22 -12.04 7.60
C LEU A 132 7.20 -10.72 6.84
N LEU A 133 6.03 -10.10 6.71
CA LEU A 133 5.89 -8.82 6.02
C LEU A 133 6.66 -7.72 6.76
N LYS A 134 6.58 -7.66 8.06
CA LYS A 134 7.33 -6.67 8.84
C LYS A 134 8.85 -6.86 8.74
N ARG A 135 9.28 -8.09 8.58
CA ARG A 135 10.71 -8.42 8.41
C ARG A 135 11.23 -7.99 7.03
N ASP A 136 10.46 -8.29 5.96
CA ASP A 136 10.96 -8.23 4.59
C ASP A 136 10.46 -7.01 3.81
N ALA A 137 9.32 -6.43 4.17
CA ALA A 137 8.72 -5.31 3.45
C ALA A 137 9.23 -3.97 3.95
N HIS A 138 9.24 -2.99 3.04
CA HIS A 138 9.28 -1.59 3.46
C HIS A 138 7.86 -1.19 3.88
N VAL A 139 7.69 -0.83 5.16
CA VAL A 139 6.37 -0.59 5.76
C VAL A 139 6.10 0.90 5.86
N PHE A 140 4.95 1.32 5.32
CA PHE A 140 4.43 2.68 5.44
C PHE A 140 3.16 2.62 6.29
N ASP A 141 3.22 3.15 7.51
CA ASP A 141 2.14 3.02 8.50
C ASP A 141 1.47 4.39 8.73
N ALA A 142 0.25 4.55 8.18
CA ALA A 142 -0.56 5.75 8.34
C ALA A 142 -1.24 5.74 9.71
N VAL A 143 -0.56 6.28 10.70
CA VAL A 143 -1.07 6.42 12.06
C VAL A 143 -1.57 7.85 12.29
N GLU A 144 -2.38 8.01 13.33
CA GLU A 144 -2.84 9.33 13.73
C GLU A 144 -1.66 10.27 13.97
N ALA A 145 -1.66 11.39 13.29
CA ALA A 145 -0.61 12.39 13.38
C ALA A 145 -1.09 13.59 14.19
N LYS A 146 -0.14 14.30 14.82
CA LYS A 146 -0.43 15.56 15.48
C LYS A 146 -0.88 16.58 14.44
N GLU A 147 -1.80 17.45 14.83
CA GLU A 147 -2.32 18.51 13.96
C GLU A 147 -1.21 19.31 13.28
N GLN A 148 -0.16 19.64 14.04
CA GLN A 148 0.96 20.40 13.51
C GLN A 148 1.69 19.71 12.36
N GLU A 149 1.88 18.39 12.48
CA GLU A 149 2.51 17.59 11.42
C GLU A 149 1.68 17.58 10.15
N LEU A 150 0.35 17.43 10.29
CA LEU A 150 -0.57 17.49 9.16
C LEU A 150 -0.58 18.85 8.50
N ARG A 151 -0.57 19.95 9.29
CA ARG A 151 -0.49 21.32 8.75
C ARG A 151 0.77 21.51 7.93
N GLN A 152 1.91 21.10 8.45
CA GLN A 152 3.18 21.23 7.75
C GLN A 152 3.17 20.43 6.45
N TYR A 153 2.62 19.22 6.47
CA TYR A 153 2.50 18.38 5.28
C TYR A 153 1.66 19.06 4.20
N PHE A 154 0.46 19.52 4.54
CA PHE A 154 -0.45 20.11 3.56
C PHE A 154 0.04 21.46 3.06
N GLN A 155 0.75 22.24 3.87
CA GLN A 155 1.39 23.46 3.40
C GLN A 155 2.47 23.18 2.35
N LYS A 156 3.32 22.20 2.60
CA LYS A 156 4.35 21.79 1.63
C LYS A 156 3.74 21.27 0.33
N TRP A 157 2.70 20.44 0.45
CA TRP A 157 2.02 19.90 -0.72
C TRP A 157 1.35 21.01 -1.55
N SER A 158 0.68 21.94 -0.90
CA SER A 158 0.06 23.10 -1.54
C SER A 158 1.09 23.94 -2.33
N GLN A 159 2.25 24.20 -1.73
CA GLN A 159 3.34 24.91 -2.40
C GLN A 159 3.91 24.15 -3.59
N LYS A 160 4.13 22.85 -3.42
CA LYS A 160 4.72 21.98 -4.45
C LYS A 160 3.81 21.85 -5.68
N GLU A 161 2.52 21.73 -5.47
CA GLU A 161 1.53 21.53 -6.54
C GLU A 161 0.95 22.85 -7.04
N ASP A 162 1.50 23.99 -6.59
CA ASP A 162 1.02 25.35 -6.89
C ASP A 162 -0.47 25.52 -6.54
N LEU A 163 -0.91 24.83 -5.48
CA LEU A 163 -2.26 24.89 -4.97
C LEU A 163 -2.32 25.80 -3.76
N GLN A 164 -3.43 26.54 -3.61
CA GLN A 164 -3.68 27.37 -2.44
C GLN A 164 -4.88 26.84 -1.69
N PHE A 165 -4.69 26.47 -0.42
CA PHE A 165 -5.78 26.12 0.49
C PHE A 165 -6.23 27.38 1.23
N ALA A 166 -7.54 27.68 1.18
CA ALA A 166 -8.11 28.61 2.12
C ALA A 166 -8.01 28.02 3.54
N ASN A 167 -7.78 28.87 4.56
CA ASN A 167 -7.65 28.41 5.95
C ASN A 167 -8.82 27.53 6.39
N HIS A 168 -10.03 27.88 5.97
CA HIS A 168 -11.25 27.14 6.28
C HIS A 168 -11.19 25.69 5.72
N SER A 169 -10.78 25.51 4.46
CA SER A 169 -10.65 24.19 3.84
C SER A 169 -9.58 23.35 4.52
N PHE A 170 -8.49 23.97 4.93
CA PHE A 170 -7.40 23.33 5.63
C PHE A 170 -7.84 22.78 7.00
N GLU A 171 -8.57 23.58 7.76
CA GLU A 171 -9.10 23.17 9.06
C GLU A 171 -10.13 22.05 8.94
N ASN A 172 -11.00 22.10 7.95
CA ASN A 172 -11.95 21.02 7.68
C ASN A 172 -11.24 19.71 7.36
N LEU A 173 -10.15 19.77 6.63
CA LEU A 173 -9.34 18.58 6.30
C LEU A 173 -8.74 17.97 7.57
N LEU A 174 -8.24 18.78 8.49
CA LEU A 174 -7.72 18.32 9.79
C LEU A 174 -8.79 17.66 10.64
N ILE A 175 -9.98 18.24 10.71
CA ILE A 175 -11.12 17.68 11.45
C ILE A 175 -11.50 16.29 10.90
N LYS A 176 -11.51 16.12 9.59
CA LYS A 176 -11.81 14.83 8.95
C LYS A 176 -10.74 13.78 9.18
N SER A 177 -9.52 14.17 9.48
CA SER A 177 -8.38 13.26 9.72
C SER A 177 -8.30 12.77 11.16
N ILE A 178 -9.07 13.38 12.06
CA ILE A 178 -9.18 13.01 13.47
C ILE A 178 -10.37 12.00 13.69
#